data_812678f265488f2aba94a31d79bf82a8
#
_entry.id   812678f265488f2aba94a31d79bf82a8
#
_cell.length_a   1.000
_cell.length_b   1.000
_cell.length_c   1.000
_cell.angle_alpha   90.00
_cell.angle_beta   90.00
_cell.angle_gamma   90.00
#
_symmetry.space_group_name_H-M   'P 1'
#
loop_
_entity.id
_entity.type
_entity.pdbx_description
1 polymer ?
#
loop_
_entity_poly.entity_id
_entity_poly.type
_entity_poly.pdbx_seq_one_letter_code
_entity_poly.pdbx_strand_id
1 'polypeptide(L)'
;MDIREIPDSHIKWLFQQIFRKPAIAITVIIGTIVTIMITMARPFLTGLLFDVLWSKYLEIPITPVVDFLSLIIVDYEALWLIFGIFLTGIVGFIVNVFIGVLNEYLAQHTEKSIREDFYASVQSKSMAFHDTAKVGELMSQATFDVRIINATISPGLRMITQAIITAGIAFGMIFWYKWEIGLMAIAFIPFYIWTLRRYARNMAPLTQKVQTQFGVCNAHLQENVSGIRVIRAFTAERHETKRFQKEVDTLRDDIIDRGVQQARYFPPLILSLSITAAIGLSVWFITQGVMTGGEAIIINGALIQLYNPTYMISWVLFLTHMGIAGAKRIIGTMKEEEIIIEKPEAVILEDVKGVIEYKDVHFSYHKLRDKKITSKKEGTESIEQEKPETKIRDTLEGINFKTQPGDIVAILGPTGCGKSTITKLLARMYDVDSGEILVDGYNIQDLTLESLRKNIGVIEQDIFLFSTTIKENIKYGVDREVSDEEIVEYAKAAQAHDFIMTFQEGYETLVGERGVTLSGGQKQRIAIARAFLANPKILILDDSASAIDAQTEEKIQKAMDNLLENRTVFIITHRLATIKRANKIIVLRKGVIVAQGYHDKLLKTSEDYRRVFGRHLDLPPIEPETVGSAAGGSK
;
A
#
# COMPACT_ATOMS: atom_id res chain seq x y z
N MET A 1 -15.04 -3.07 -6.36
CA MET A 1 -15.84 -1.93 -5.82
C MET A 1 -15.60 -0.75 -6.74
N ASP A 2 -16.65 -0.15 -7.31
CA ASP A 2 -16.50 1.04 -8.14
C ASP A 2 -15.95 2.18 -7.25
N ILE A 3 -14.90 2.86 -7.69
CA ILE A 3 -14.24 3.96 -6.93
C ILE A 3 -15.26 5.06 -6.57
N ARG A 4 -16.33 5.21 -7.36
CA ARG A 4 -17.44 6.16 -7.14
C ARG A 4 -18.31 5.81 -5.93
N GLU A 5 -18.22 4.60 -5.37
CA GLU A 5 -19.01 4.15 -4.21
C GLU A 5 -18.28 4.30 -2.87
N ILE A 6 -17.04 4.80 -2.86
CA ILE A 6 -16.28 4.97 -1.61
C ILE A 6 -16.86 6.16 -0.82
N PRO A 7 -17.41 5.95 0.38
CA PRO A 7 -17.99 7.02 1.18
C PRO A 7 -16.94 8.06 1.60
N ASP A 8 -17.37 9.30 1.84
CA ASP A 8 -16.49 10.36 2.34
C ASP A 8 -16.05 10.14 3.79
N SER A 9 -16.91 9.49 4.58
CA SER A 9 -16.57 9.14 5.96
C SER A 9 -15.75 7.86 6.04
N HIS A 10 -14.53 7.95 6.56
CA HIS A 10 -13.62 6.82 6.77
C HIS A 10 -14.22 5.75 7.70
N ILE A 11 -15.01 6.20 8.70
CA ILE A 11 -15.72 5.31 9.64
C ILE A 11 -16.82 4.54 8.90
N LYS A 12 -17.61 5.23 8.06
CA LYS A 12 -18.66 4.58 7.25
C LYS A 12 -18.06 3.53 6.31
N TRP A 13 -16.92 3.84 5.69
CA TRP A 13 -16.22 2.88 4.85
C TRP A 13 -15.75 1.65 5.63
N LEU A 14 -15.16 1.83 6.82
CA LEU A 14 -14.76 0.71 7.69
C LEU A 14 -15.96 -0.19 8.03
N PHE A 15 -17.10 0.42 8.40
CA PHE A 15 -18.32 -0.34 8.65
C PHE A 15 -18.79 -1.10 7.41
N GLN A 16 -18.77 -0.49 6.22
CA GLN A 16 -19.11 -1.20 4.97
C GLN A 16 -18.20 -2.40 4.72
N GLN A 17 -16.90 -2.27 4.98
CA GLN A 17 -15.95 -3.38 4.84
C GLN A 17 -16.24 -4.52 5.82
N ILE A 18 -16.52 -4.21 7.10
CA ILE A 18 -16.87 -5.19 8.13
C ILE A 18 -18.20 -5.90 7.77
N PHE A 19 -19.19 -5.14 7.34
CA PHE A 19 -20.52 -5.66 7.00
C PHE A 19 -20.64 -6.22 5.57
N ARG A 20 -19.55 -6.44 4.85
CA ARG A 20 -19.57 -7.26 3.62
C ARG A 20 -20.04 -8.69 3.90
N LYS A 21 -19.85 -9.20 5.14
CA LYS A 21 -20.40 -10.47 5.63
C LYS A 21 -21.30 -10.22 6.85
N PRO A 22 -22.53 -9.70 6.65
CA PRO A 22 -23.36 -9.22 7.74
C PRO A 22 -23.75 -10.33 8.72
N ALA A 23 -24.01 -11.55 8.24
CA ALA A 23 -24.36 -12.67 9.10
C ALA A 23 -23.26 -12.98 10.14
N ILE A 24 -21.99 -12.99 9.71
CA ILE A 24 -20.85 -13.26 10.61
C ILE A 24 -20.65 -12.10 11.59
N ALA A 25 -20.69 -10.84 11.12
CA ALA A 25 -20.55 -9.66 11.96
C ALA A 25 -21.63 -9.63 13.06
N ILE A 26 -22.88 -9.88 12.71
CA ILE A 26 -24.00 -9.93 13.66
C ILE A 26 -23.81 -11.10 14.64
N THR A 27 -23.42 -12.28 14.17
CA THR A 27 -23.17 -13.45 15.04
C THR A 27 -22.04 -13.15 16.05
N VAL A 28 -20.96 -12.47 15.65
CA VAL A 28 -19.88 -12.07 16.54
C VAL A 28 -20.39 -11.10 17.63
N ILE A 29 -21.21 -10.12 17.26
CA ILE A 29 -21.78 -9.14 18.23
C ILE A 29 -22.69 -9.87 19.21
N ILE A 30 -23.67 -10.64 18.74
CA ILE A 30 -24.61 -11.37 19.59
C ILE A 30 -23.86 -12.38 20.47
N GLY A 31 -22.93 -13.14 19.89
CA GLY A 31 -22.14 -14.11 20.63
C GLY A 31 -21.25 -13.47 21.70
N THR A 32 -20.74 -12.25 21.46
CA THR A 32 -20.02 -11.49 22.48
C THR A 32 -20.95 -11.12 23.64
N ILE A 33 -22.18 -10.69 23.36
CA ILE A 33 -23.21 -10.41 24.39
C ILE A 33 -23.48 -11.66 25.22
N VAL A 34 -23.72 -12.80 24.57
CA VAL A 34 -23.96 -14.08 25.23
C VAL A 34 -22.79 -14.48 26.13
N THR A 35 -21.54 -14.33 25.63
CA THR A 35 -20.33 -14.63 26.39
C THR A 35 -20.26 -13.77 27.67
N ILE A 36 -20.62 -12.50 27.59
CA ILE A 36 -20.62 -11.59 28.75
C ILE A 36 -21.71 -11.97 29.75
N MET A 37 -22.92 -12.29 29.27
CA MET A 37 -24.02 -12.74 30.15
C MET A 37 -23.62 -14.01 30.91
N ILE A 38 -23.01 -14.99 30.25
CA ILE A 38 -22.51 -16.21 30.89
C ILE A 38 -21.43 -15.87 31.93
N THR A 39 -20.52 -14.94 31.61
CA THR A 39 -19.44 -14.53 32.53
C THR A 39 -20.00 -13.78 33.75
N MET A 40 -21.04 -12.96 33.58
CA MET A 40 -21.72 -12.23 34.67
C MET A 40 -22.63 -13.13 35.51
N ALA A 41 -23.04 -14.28 35.03
CA ALA A 41 -23.76 -15.26 35.82
C ALA A 41 -22.90 -15.87 36.94
N ARG A 42 -21.58 -15.88 36.82
CA ARG A 42 -20.67 -16.47 37.83
C ARG A 42 -20.73 -15.73 39.20
N PRO A 43 -20.48 -14.41 39.30
CA PRO A 43 -20.62 -13.71 40.58
C PRO A 43 -22.02 -13.84 41.16
N PHE A 44 -23.06 -13.85 40.29
CA PHE A 44 -24.45 -14.07 40.71
C PHE A 44 -24.65 -15.44 41.37
N LEU A 45 -24.24 -16.54 40.68
CA LEU A 45 -24.36 -17.89 41.24
C LEU A 45 -23.49 -18.10 42.48
N THR A 46 -22.29 -17.47 42.50
CA THR A 46 -21.36 -17.56 43.66
C THR A 46 -21.99 -16.88 44.89
N GLY A 47 -22.64 -15.72 44.70
CA GLY A 47 -23.33 -15.05 45.80
C GLY A 47 -24.52 -15.84 46.36
N LEU A 48 -25.36 -16.41 45.46
CA LEU A 48 -26.44 -17.31 45.86
C LEU A 48 -25.92 -18.53 46.62
N LEU A 49 -24.85 -19.16 46.13
CA LEU A 49 -24.24 -20.30 46.80
C LEU A 49 -23.77 -19.90 48.23
N PHE A 50 -23.15 -18.73 48.36
CA PHE A 50 -22.71 -18.23 49.68
C PHE A 50 -23.90 -18.06 50.63
N ASP A 51 -25.01 -17.44 50.21
CA ASP A 51 -26.17 -17.25 51.05
C ASP A 51 -26.82 -18.58 51.46
N VAL A 52 -26.91 -19.56 50.54
CA VAL A 52 -27.41 -20.89 50.87
C VAL A 52 -26.52 -21.59 51.91
N LEU A 53 -25.20 -21.54 51.72
CA LEU A 53 -24.26 -22.13 52.68
C LEU A 53 -24.27 -21.40 54.04
N TRP A 54 -24.35 -20.07 54.01
CA TRP A 54 -24.40 -19.25 55.23
C TRP A 54 -25.64 -19.55 56.05
N SER A 55 -26.82 -19.62 55.47
CA SER A 55 -28.09 -19.86 56.17
C SER A 55 -28.15 -21.24 56.81
N LYS A 56 -27.49 -22.23 56.24
CA LYS A 56 -27.57 -23.62 56.71
C LYS A 56 -26.45 -24.06 57.66
N TYR A 57 -25.25 -23.49 57.50
CA TYR A 57 -24.08 -24.04 58.16
C TYR A 57 -23.36 -23.10 59.13
N LEU A 58 -23.56 -21.80 59.07
CA LEU A 58 -22.89 -20.84 59.95
C LEU A 58 -23.66 -20.53 61.27
N GLU A 59 -24.91 -20.98 61.43
CA GLU A 59 -25.58 -21.03 62.73
C GLU A 59 -25.15 -22.18 63.64
N ILE A 60 -24.28 -23.10 63.15
CA ILE A 60 -23.71 -24.21 63.90
C ILE A 60 -22.29 -23.82 64.33
N PRO A 61 -21.89 -23.98 65.64
CA PRO A 61 -20.53 -23.74 66.08
C PRO A 61 -19.55 -24.65 65.30
N ILE A 62 -18.57 -24.05 64.61
CA ILE A 62 -17.60 -24.70 63.76
C ILE A 62 -16.76 -25.67 64.58
N THR A 63 -17.03 -26.95 64.48
CA THR A 63 -16.08 -27.99 64.84
C THR A 63 -15.09 -28.14 63.68
N PRO A 64 -13.75 -28.28 63.91
CA PRO A 64 -12.72 -28.12 62.91
C PRO A 64 -12.63 -29.26 61.86
N VAL A 65 -13.57 -30.18 61.82
CA VAL A 65 -13.65 -31.25 60.82
C VAL A 65 -15.09 -31.35 60.35
N VAL A 66 -15.55 -30.38 59.58
CA VAL A 66 -16.72 -30.61 58.74
C VAL A 66 -16.27 -31.51 57.62
N ASP A 67 -16.72 -32.75 57.66
CA ASP A 67 -16.45 -33.73 56.64
C ASP A 67 -16.94 -33.19 55.27
N PHE A 68 -16.03 -32.85 54.39
CA PHE A 68 -16.31 -32.30 53.05
C PHE A 68 -17.29 -33.18 52.25
N LEU A 69 -17.29 -34.48 52.54
CA LEU A 69 -18.21 -35.46 52.00
C LEU A 69 -19.65 -35.31 52.57
N SER A 70 -19.84 -34.95 53.82
CA SER A 70 -21.16 -34.74 54.39
C SER A 70 -21.83 -33.48 53.84
N LEU A 71 -21.05 -32.47 53.49
CA LEU A 71 -21.53 -31.25 52.82
C LEU A 71 -22.08 -31.54 51.41
N ILE A 72 -21.47 -32.50 50.69
CA ILE A 72 -21.86 -32.90 49.33
C ILE A 72 -23.13 -33.74 49.34
N ILE A 73 -23.40 -34.56 50.35
CA ILE A 73 -24.45 -35.54 50.34
C ILE A 73 -25.81 -34.94 50.77
N VAL A 74 -25.82 -33.85 51.53
CA VAL A 74 -27.05 -33.33 52.18
C VAL A 74 -27.72 -32.17 51.45
N ASP A 75 -27.06 -31.50 50.45
CA ASP A 75 -27.57 -30.24 49.89
C ASP A 75 -27.69 -30.19 48.39
N TYR A 76 -28.81 -30.70 47.87
CA TYR A 76 -29.11 -30.64 46.44
C TYR A 76 -29.08 -29.22 45.87
N GLU A 77 -29.44 -28.18 46.61
CA GLU A 77 -29.44 -26.79 46.15
C GLU A 77 -28.01 -26.28 45.95
N ALA A 78 -27.13 -26.51 46.93
CA ALA A 78 -25.72 -26.14 46.83
C ALA A 78 -25.01 -26.88 45.68
N LEU A 79 -25.31 -28.19 45.49
CA LEU A 79 -24.78 -28.98 44.39
C LEU A 79 -25.22 -28.45 43.02
N TRP A 80 -26.49 -28.06 42.86
CA TRP A 80 -26.97 -27.45 41.63
C TRP A 80 -26.32 -26.11 41.35
N LEU A 81 -26.06 -25.27 42.33
CA LEU A 81 -25.35 -24.00 42.16
C LEU A 81 -23.86 -24.23 41.80
N ILE A 82 -23.18 -25.17 42.44
CA ILE A 82 -21.82 -25.55 42.10
C ILE A 82 -21.75 -26.09 40.65
N PHE A 83 -22.68 -26.98 40.28
CA PHE A 83 -22.80 -27.47 38.91
C PHE A 83 -23.09 -26.35 37.92
N GLY A 84 -23.95 -25.40 38.27
CA GLY A 84 -24.22 -24.19 37.46
C GLY A 84 -22.98 -23.33 37.26
N ILE A 85 -22.17 -23.09 38.30
CA ILE A 85 -20.91 -22.35 38.20
C ILE A 85 -19.94 -23.10 37.26
N PHE A 86 -19.80 -24.41 37.44
CA PHE A 86 -18.95 -25.23 36.57
C PHE A 86 -19.44 -25.23 35.11
N LEU A 87 -20.76 -25.38 34.90
CA LEU A 87 -21.38 -25.36 33.58
C LEU A 87 -21.17 -24.01 32.89
N THR A 88 -21.36 -22.88 33.58
CA THR A 88 -21.07 -21.55 33.03
C THR A 88 -19.59 -21.41 32.66
N GLY A 89 -18.69 -22.09 33.39
CA GLY A 89 -17.26 -22.17 33.04
C GLY A 89 -17.01 -22.82 31.71
N ILE A 90 -17.54 -24.03 31.54
CA ILE A 90 -17.34 -24.82 30.31
C ILE A 90 -18.05 -24.18 29.11
N VAL A 91 -19.34 -23.86 29.25
CA VAL A 91 -20.12 -23.24 28.17
C VAL A 91 -19.53 -21.88 27.78
N GLY A 92 -19.16 -21.06 28.78
CA GLY A 92 -18.52 -19.79 28.53
C GLY A 92 -17.18 -19.93 27.79
N PHE A 93 -16.38 -20.93 28.13
CA PHE A 93 -15.13 -21.22 27.39
C PHE A 93 -15.40 -21.63 25.93
N ILE A 94 -16.32 -22.58 25.70
CA ILE A 94 -16.66 -23.06 24.36
C ILE A 94 -17.18 -21.89 23.49
N VAL A 95 -18.15 -21.13 24.00
CA VAL A 95 -18.72 -19.98 23.29
C VAL A 95 -17.64 -18.93 23.02
N ASN A 96 -16.79 -18.63 24.00
CA ASN A 96 -15.70 -17.66 23.85
C ASN A 96 -14.70 -18.05 22.77
N VAL A 97 -14.32 -19.33 22.71
CA VAL A 97 -13.42 -19.85 21.65
C VAL A 97 -14.10 -19.77 20.28
N PHE A 98 -15.35 -20.21 20.19
CA PHE A 98 -16.11 -20.18 18.92
C PHE A 98 -16.25 -18.75 18.37
N ILE A 99 -16.67 -17.81 19.23
CA ILE A 99 -16.80 -16.40 18.85
C ILE A 99 -15.44 -15.75 18.55
N GLY A 100 -14.37 -16.17 19.27
CA GLY A 100 -13.01 -15.75 18.98
C GLY A 100 -12.57 -16.15 17.57
N VAL A 101 -12.82 -17.38 17.16
CA VAL A 101 -12.51 -17.88 15.82
C VAL A 101 -13.33 -17.15 14.73
N LEU A 102 -14.62 -16.92 14.97
CA LEU A 102 -15.47 -16.17 14.03
C LEU A 102 -15.02 -14.71 13.89
N ASN A 103 -14.63 -14.08 15.00
CA ASN A 103 -14.13 -12.70 14.99
C ASN A 103 -12.82 -12.59 14.21
N GLU A 104 -11.90 -13.54 14.39
CA GLU A 104 -10.64 -13.59 13.64
C GLU A 104 -10.91 -13.85 12.15
N TYR A 105 -11.81 -14.77 11.82
CA TYR A 105 -12.22 -15.02 10.44
C TYR A 105 -12.79 -13.75 9.78
N LEU A 106 -13.64 -12.99 10.49
CA LEU A 106 -14.20 -11.73 10.01
C LEU A 106 -13.09 -10.71 9.72
N ALA A 107 -12.14 -10.57 10.65
CA ALA A 107 -11.02 -9.64 10.52
C ALA A 107 -10.12 -10.00 9.33
N GLN A 108 -9.75 -11.28 9.18
CA GLN A 108 -8.91 -11.76 8.07
C GLN A 108 -9.62 -11.61 6.72
N HIS A 109 -10.93 -11.87 6.67
CA HIS A 109 -11.71 -11.68 5.44
C HIS A 109 -11.78 -10.19 5.06
N THR A 110 -11.98 -9.32 6.03
CA THR A 110 -11.99 -7.86 5.81
C THR A 110 -10.61 -7.36 5.35
N GLU A 111 -9.53 -7.86 5.97
CA GLU A 111 -8.15 -7.57 5.55
C GLU A 111 -7.90 -7.96 4.10
N LYS A 112 -8.28 -9.19 3.73
CA LYS A 112 -8.17 -9.69 2.35
C LYS A 112 -8.92 -8.78 1.38
N SER A 113 -10.17 -8.46 1.67
CA SER A 113 -11.03 -7.61 0.83
C SER A 113 -10.43 -6.22 0.62
N ILE A 114 -9.95 -5.57 1.69
CA ILE A 114 -9.32 -4.23 1.60
C ILE A 114 -8.06 -4.29 0.76
N ARG A 115 -7.24 -5.33 0.93
CA ARG A 115 -6.00 -5.49 0.16
C ARG A 115 -6.27 -5.70 -1.33
N GLU A 116 -7.28 -6.51 -1.67
CA GLU A 116 -7.70 -6.73 -3.06
C GLU A 116 -8.23 -5.45 -3.71
N ASP A 117 -9.12 -4.71 -3.02
CA ASP A 117 -9.65 -3.43 -3.50
C ASP A 117 -8.54 -2.39 -3.70
N PHE A 118 -7.62 -2.29 -2.72
CA PHE A 118 -6.49 -1.36 -2.79
C PHE A 118 -5.54 -1.70 -3.95
N TYR A 119 -5.20 -2.98 -4.10
CA TYR A 119 -4.32 -3.45 -5.18
C TYR A 119 -4.93 -3.19 -6.56
N ALA A 120 -6.20 -3.53 -6.74
CA ALA A 120 -6.93 -3.24 -7.98
C ALA A 120 -6.96 -1.73 -8.28
N SER A 121 -7.22 -0.90 -7.25
CA SER A 121 -7.20 0.56 -7.40
C SER A 121 -5.82 1.11 -7.76
N VAL A 122 -4.73 0.60 -7.16
CA VAL A 122 -3.37 1.04 -7.49
C VAL A 122 -2.99 0.63 -8.92
N GLN A 123 -3.39 -0.58 -9.36
CA GLN A 123 -3.13 -1.02 -10.73
C GLN A 123 -3.88 -0.21 -11.79
N SER A 124 -5.08 0.28 -11.50
CA SER A 124 -5.87 1.09 -12.44
C SER A 124 -5.36 2.54 -12.56
N LYS A 125 -4.48 3.00 -11.64
CA LYS A 125 -3.97 4.38 -11.67
C LYS A 125 -3.10 4.66 -12.89
N SER A 126 -3.16 5.91 -13.36
CA SER A 126 -2.34 6.39 -14.48
C SER A 126 -0.84 6.42 -14.15
N MET A 127 0.01 6.47 -15.18
CA MET A 127 1.46 6.60 -15.01
C MET A 127 1.85 7.87 -14.24
N ALA A 128 1.10 8.96 -14.41
CA ALA A 128 1.30 10.21 -13.66
C ALA A 128 1.16 10.03 -12.13
N PHE A 129 0.30 9.12 -11.69
CA PHE A 129 0.23 8.73 -10.28
C PHE A 129 1.50 7.98 -9.86
N HIS A 130 1.93 6.97 -10.62
CA HIS A 130 3.09 6.14 -10.28
C HIS A 130 4.41 6.91 -10.28
N ASP A 131 4.58 7.90 -11.15
CA ASP A 131 5.77 8.77 -11.18
C ASP A 131 5.92 9.63 -9.92
N THR A 132 4.81 9.95 -9.26
CA THR A 132 4.81 10.79 -8.06
C THR A 132 4.65 10.00 -6.76
N ALA A 133 4.08 8.80 -6.84
CA ALA A 133 3.85 7.94 -5.69
C ALA A 133 5.16 7.32 -5.19
N LYS A 134 5.35 7.35 -3.89
CA LYS A 134 6.47 6.66 -3.27
C LYS A 134 6.11 5.19 -3.07
N VAL A 135 6.80 4.29 -3.77
CA VAL A 135 6.56 2.84 -3.70
C VAL A 135 6.53 2.34 -2.24
N GLY A 136 7.45 2.80 -1.39
CA GLY A 136 7.47 2.44 0.03
C GLY A 136 6.22 2.87 0.81
N GLU A 137 5.58 3.99 0.42
CA GLU A 137 4.32 4.44 1.03
C GLU A 137 3.16 3.54 0.61
N LEU A 138 3.05 3.20 -0.68
CA LEU A 138 2.04 2.27 -1.19
C LEU A 138 2.20 0.88 -0.55
N MET A 139 3.42 0.39 -0.43
CA MET A 139 3.72 -0.89 0.24
C MET A 139 3.35 -0.85 1.73
N SER A 140 3.63 0.26 2.42
CA SER A 140 3.23 0.44 3.82
C SER A 140 1.69 0.44 3.97
N GLN A 141 0.97 1.07 3.06
CA GLN A 141 -0.49 1.06 3.04
C GLN A 141 -1.04 -0.36 2.81
N ALA A 142 -0.51 -1.08 1.82
CA ALA A 142 -0.95 -2.44 1.48
C ALA A 142 -0.65 -3.49 2.57
N THR A 143 0.35 -3.23 3.42
CA THR A 143 0.80 -4.18 4.45
C THR A 143 0.46 -3.71 5.86
N PHE A 144 1.08 -2.64 6.33
CA PHE A 144 0.97 -2.16 7.70
C PHE A 144 -0.41 -1.56 8.00
N ASP A 145 -0.92 -0.64 7.17
CA ASP A 145 -2.19 0.03 7.42
C ASP A 145 -3.36 -0.96 7.37
N VAL A 146 -3.36 -1.88 6.41
CA VAL A 146 -4.38 -2.93 6.32
C VAL A 146 -4.32 -3.85 7.54
N ARG A 147 -3.12 -4.19 8.02
CA ARG A 147 -2.93 -4.99 9.25
C ARG A 147 -3.42 -4.28 10.51
N ILE A 148 -3.21 -2.97 10.62
CA ILE A 148 -3.72 -2.18 11.75
C ILE A 148 -5.25 -2.10 11.72
N ILE A 149 -5.88 -2.03 10.54
CA ILE A 149 -7.34 -2.11 10.41
C ILE A 149 -7.82 -3.49 10.89
N ASN A 150 -7.14 -4.58 10.51
CA ASN A 150 -7.46 -5.91 11.03
C ASN A 150 -7.40 -5.94 12.56
N ALA A 151 -6.32 -5.44 13.18
CA ALA A 151 -6.18 -5.36 14.64
C ALA A 151 -7.25 -4.46 15.30
N THR A 152 -7.78 -3.48 14.58
CA THR A 152 -8.91 -2.65 15.06
C THR A 152 -10.20 -3.46 15.12
N ILE A 153 -10.39 -4.44 14.24
CA ILE A 153 -11.54 -5.35 14.20
C ILE A 153 -11.36 -6.49 15.20
N SER A 154 -10.22 -7.21 15.11
CA SER A 154 -9.84 -8.29 16.01
C SER A 154 -8.48 -8.00 16.64
N PRO A 155 -8.41 -7.70 17.96
CA PRO A 155 -9.46 -7.78 18.98
C PRO A 155 -10.25 -6.46 19.26
N GLY A 156 -9.93 -5.33 18.59
CA GLY A 156 -10.37 -3.99 18.99
C GLY A 156 -11.89 -3.82 19.12
N LEU A 157 -12.65 -4.09 18.06
CA LEU A 157 -14.11 -3.94 18.04
C LEU A 157 -14.79 -4.82 19.11
N ARG A 158 -14.31 -6.07 19.26
CA ARG A 158 -14.81 -7.01 20.26
C ARG A 158 -14.60 -6.46 21.68
N MET A 159 -13.43 -5.92 21.98
CA MET A 159 -13.12 -5.35 23.30
C MET A 159 -13.94 -4.11 23.62
N ILE A 160 -14.22 -3.24 22.63
CA ILE A 160 -15.11 -2.08 22.82
C ILE A 160 -16.52 -2.56 23.16
N THR A 161 -17.05 -3.49 22.38
CA THR A 161 -18.37 -4.08 22.61
C THR A 161 -18.44 -4.73 23.99
N GLN A 162 -17.42 -5.51 24.35
CA GLN A 162 -17.31 -6.14 25.67
C GLN A 162 -17.29 -5.10 26.80
N ALA A 163 -16.49 -4.05 26.68
CA ALA A 163 -16.39 -3.03 27.72
C ALA A 163 -17.75 -2.34 28.00
N ILE A 164 -18.45 -1.95 26.94
CA ILE A 164 -19.74 -1.26 27.05
C ILE A 164 -20.80 -2.16 27.68
N ILE A 165 -20.91 -3.40 27.23
CA ILE A 165 -21.94 -4.33 27.69
C ILE A 165 -21.63 -4.80 29.11
N THR A 166 -20.36 -5.11 29.43
CA THR A 166 -19.94 -5.46 30.80
C THR A 166 -20.27 -4.35 31.79
N ALA A 167 -19.97 -3.10 31.43
CA ALA A 167 -20.31 -1.95 32.26
C ALA A 167 -21.84 -1.83 32.47
N GLY A 168 -22.62 -1.94 31.39
CA GLY A 168 -24.10 -1.87 31.48
C GLY A 168 -24.68 -2.94 32.39
N ILE A 169 -24.26 -4.21 32.25
CA ILE A 169 -24.75 -5.31 33.07
C ILE A 169 -24.26 -5.16 34.53
N ALA A 170 -22.98 -4.83 34.74
CA ALA A 170 -22.41 -4.66 36.09
C ALA A 170 -23.14 -3.57 36.87
N PHE A 171 -23.29 -2.37 36.29
CA PHE A 171 -24.06 -1.29 36.95
C PHE A 171 -25.51 -1.67 37.12
N GLY A 172 -26.17 -2.32 36.16
CA GLY A 172 -27.53 -2.82 36.29
C GLY A 172 -27.70 -3.75 37.51
N MET A 173 -26.78 -4.72 37.68
CA MET A 173 -26.76 -5.62 38.82
C MET A 173 -26.56 -4.85 40.14
N ILE A 174 -25.59 -3.92 40.19
CA ILE A 174 -25.29 -3.15 41.41
C ILE A 174 -26.50 -2.31 41.82
N PHE A 175 -27.16 -1.60 40.92
CA PHE A 175 -28.33 -0.79 41.19
C PHE A 175 -29.56 -1.62 41.61
N TRP A 176 -29.68 -2.84 41.06
CA TRP A 176 -30.75 -3.76 41.43
C TRP A 176 -30.65 -4.22 42.88
N TYR A 177 -29.43 -4.53 43.35
CA TYR A 177 -29.23 -5.02 44.73
C TYR A 177 -29.09 -3.89 45.76
N LYS A 178 -28.21 -2.89 45.48
CA LYS A 178 -27.96 -1.75 46.39
C LYS A 178 -27.60 -0.50 45.61
N TRP A 179 -28.59 0.36 45.39
CA TRP A 179 -28.41 1.61 44.63
C TRP A 179 -27.40 2.57 45.28
N GLU A 180 -27.22 2.51 46.63
CA GLU A 180 -26.28 3.36 47.37
C GLU A 180 -24.83 3.04 46.97
N ILE A 181 -24.48 1.74 46.78
CA ILE A 181 -23.17 1.31 46.29
C ILE A 181 -23.01 1.69 44.82
N GLY A 182 -24.11 1.62 44.06
CA GLY A 182 -24.13 2.08 42.67
C GLY A 182 -23.81 3.56 42.52
N LEU A 183 -24.44 4.41 43.35
CA LEU A 183 -24.13 5.84 43.37
C LEU A 183 -22.68 6.13 43.77
N MET A 184 -22.19 5.42 44.80
CA MET A 184 -20.79 5.53 45.20
C MET A 184 -19.86 5.15 44.04
N ALA A 185 -20.11 4.04 43.34
CA ALA A 185 -19.30 3.62 42.18
C ALA A 185 -19.34 4.66 41.04
N ILE A 186 -20.52 5.26 40.78
CA ILE A 186 -20.65 6.36 39.80
C ILE A 186 -19.84 7.59 40.23
N ALA A 187 -19.78 7.90 41.53
CA ALA A 187 -18.99 9.04 42.02
C ALA A 187 -17.49 8.91 41.71
N PHE A 188 -16.97 7.70 41.50
CA PHE A 188 -15.60 7.48 41.05
C PHE A 188 -15.39 7.68 39.52
N ILE A 189 -16.45 7.65 38.69
CA ILE A 189 -16.36 7.80 37.24
C ILE A 189 -15.71 9.14 36.82
N PRO A 190 -16.09 10.31 37.37
CA PRO A 190 -15.43 11.58 37.03
C PRO A 190 -13.93 11.57 37.31
N PHE A 191 -13.50 10.97 38.44
CA PHE A 191 -12.08 10.83 38.79
C PHE A 191 -11.37 9.89 37.81
N TYR A 192 -12.02 8.80 37.41
CA TYR A 192 -11.51 7.90 36.40
C TYR A 192 -11.33 8.60 35.06
N ILE A 193 -12.35 9.33 34.58
CA ILE A 193 -12.29 10.09 33.34
C ILE A 193 -11.19 11.18 33.38
N TRP A 194 -11.07 11.86 34.54
CA TRP A 194 -10.01 12.85 34.73
C TRP A 194 -8.60 12.21 34.64
N THR A 195 -8.38 11.08 35.32
CA THR A 195 -7.12 10.34 35.29
C THR A 195 -6.83 9.86 33.88
N LEU A 196 -7.83 9.30 33.18
CA LEU A 196 -7.69 8.83 31.80
C LEU A 196 -7.33 9.96 30.83
N ARG A 197 -8.00 11.12 30.93
CA ARG A 197 -7.67 12.30 30.11
C ARG A 197 -6.26 12.81 30.39
N ARG A 198 -5.85 12.86 31.66
CA ARG A 198 -4.50 13.28 32.04
C ARG A 198 -3.44 12.29 31.58
N TYR A 199 -3.73 11.00 31.70
CA TYR A 199 -2.91 9.93 31.13
C TYR A 199 -2.74 10.11 29.62
N ALA A 200 -3.83 10.20 28.88
CA ALA A 200 -3.79 10.35 27.41
C ALA A 200 -3.01 11.60 26.98
N ARG A 201 -3.26 12.75 27.65
CA ARG A 201 -2.59 14.03 27.37
C ARG A 201 -1.08 13.98 27.60
N ASN A 202 -0.62 13.30 28.66
CA ASN A 202 0.79 13.21 29.00
C ASN A 202 1.51 12.11 28.20
N MET A 203 0.80 11.01 27.88
CA MET A 203 1.37 9.87 27.15
C MET A 203 1.55 10.12 25.66
N ALA A 204 0.64 10.89 25.03
CA ALA A 204 0.68 11.14 23.59
C ALA A 204 2.02 11.75 23.12
N PRO A 205 2.53 12.87 23.72
CA PRO A 205 3.79 13.45 23.30
C PRO A 205 5.00 12.54 23.56
N LEU A 206 4.99 11.79 24.68
CA LEU A 206 6.08 10.84 24.99
C LEU A 206 6.09 9.66 24.02
N THR A 207 4.92 9.15 23.67
CA THR A 207 4.82 8.11 22.65
C THR A 207 5.32 8.60 21.29
N GLN A 208 4.96 9.83 20.91
CA GLN A 208 5.45 10.45 19.67
C GLN A 208 6.97 10.62 19.69
N LYS A 209 7.54 11.04 20.84
CA LYS A 209 9.00 11.20 21.02
C LYS A 209 9.72 9.87 20.83
N VAL A 210 9.24 8.80 21.47
CA VAL A 210 9.77 7.44 21.30
C VAL A 210 9.70 6.98 19.84
N GLN A 211 8.56 7.21 19.16
CA GLN A 211 8.40 6.84 17.74
C GLN A 211 9.36 7.62 16.83
N THR A 212 9.51 8.92 17.06
CA THR A 212 10.45 9.75 16.29
C THR A 212 11.88 9.27 16.47
N GLN A 213 12.31 9.03 17.73
CA GLN A 213 13.66 8.56 18.01
C GLN A 213 13.91 7.15 17.48
N PHE A 214 12.90 6.26 17.52
CA PHE A 214 12.96 4.96 16.88
C PHE A 214 13.14 5.08 15.36
N GLY A 215 12.46 6.05 14.73
CA GLY A 215 12.64 6.38 13.31
C GLY A 215 14.07 6.81 12.99
N VAL A 216 14.68 7.64 13.84
CA VAL A 216 16.10 8.08 13.70
C VAL A 216 17.05 6.88 13.78
N CYS A 217 16.87 6.00 14.77
CA CYS A 217 17.67 4.78 14.90
C CYS A 217 17.56 3.88 13.65
N ASN A 218 16.35 3.68 13.14
CA ASN A 218 16.15 2.86 11.94
C ASN A 218 16.75 3.48 10.67
N ALA A 219 16.62 4.80 10.49
CA ALA A 219 17.23 5.51 9.36
C ALA A 219 18.75 5.37 9.39
N HIS A 220 19.37 5.56 10.56
CA HIS A 220 20.81 5.40 10.75
C HIS A 220 21.27 3.96 10.51
N LEU A 221 20.52 2.98 10.98
CA LEU A 221 20.80 1.56 10.71
C LEU A 221 20.76 1.26 9.21
N GLN A 222 19.71 1.75 8.52
CA GLN A 222 19.56 1.58 7.07
C GLN A 222 20.70 2.23 6.29
N GLU A 223 21.12 3.45 6.70
CA GLU A 223 22.25 4.14 6.11
C GLU A 223 23.55 3.31 6.27
N ASN A 224 23.81 2.80 7.48
CA ASN A 224 24.99 2.00 7.77
C ASN A 224 25.02 0.67 7.01
N VAL A 225 23.87 -0.02 6.90
CA VAL A 225 23.76 -1.27 6.13
C VAL A 225 23.97 -1.00 4.64
N SER A 226 23.37 0.04 4.11
CA SER A 226 23.53 0.42 2.70
C SER A 226 24.94 0.88 2.38
N GLY A 227 25.57 1.63 3.31
CA GLY A 227 26.93 2.16 3.21
C GLY A 227 28.03 1.23 3.74
N ILE A 228 27.74 -0.03 4.05
CA ILE A 228 28.68 -0.93 4.75
C ILE A 228 30.05 -1.07 4.06
N ARG A 229 30.04 -1.03 2.73
CA ARG A 229 31.29 -1.10 1.94
C ARG A 229 32.17 0.13 2.20
N VAL A 230 31.56 1.31 2.33
CA VAL A 230 32.28 2.57 2.61
C VAL A 230 32.80 2.55 4.04
N ILE A 231 31.98 2.17 5.01
CA ILE A 231 32.38 2.06 6.43
C ILE A 231 33.58 1.13 6.59
N ARG A 232 33.58 -0.02 5.92
CA ARG A 232 34.68 -0.97 5.94
C ARG A 232 35.92 -0.46 5.20
N ALA A 233 35.75 0.20 4.05
CA ALA A 233 36.87 0.75 3.30
C ALA A 233 37.65 1.81 4.10
N PHE A 234 36.97 2.58 4.96
CA PHE A 234 37.57 3.60 5.81
C PHE A 234 37.81 3.16 7.26
N THR A 235 37.57 1.88 7.60
CA THR A 235 37.75 1.32 8.96
C THR A 235 36.99 2.16 10.02
N ALA A 236 35.79 2.65 9.65
CA ALA A 236 35.01 3.57 10.46
C ALA A 236 34.00 2.89 11.41
N GLU A 237 34.07 1.55 11.59
CA GLU A 237 33.11 0.76 12.37
C GLU A 237 32.98 1.24 13.82
N ARG A 238 34.10 1.61 14.46
CA ARG A 238 34.09 2.13 15.85
C ARG A 238 33.40 3.49 15.95
N HIS A 239 33.53 4.32 14.93
CA HIS A 239 32.89 5.65 14.89
C HIS A 239 31.37 5.48 14.76
N GLU A 240 30.93 4.69 13.79
CA GLU A 240 29.51 4.44 13.55
C GLU A 240 28.83 3.68 14.72
N THR A 241 29.52 2.72 15.33
CA THR A 241 29.00 2.05 16.53
C THR A 241 28.75 3.04 17.68
N LYS A 242 29.70 3.97 17.95
CA LYS A 242 29.52 4.98 19.00
C LYS A 242 28.37 5.96 18.68
N ARG A 243 28.25 6.34 17.42
CA ARG A 243 27.15 7.22 16.96
C ARG A 243 25.80 6.54 17.13
N PHE A 244 25.68 5.29 16.69
CA PHE A 244 24.46 4.50 16.83
C PHE A 244 24.10 4.24 18.29
N GLN A 245 25.09 3.94 19.14
CA GLN A 245 24.88 3.73 20.56
C GLN A 245 24.28 4.96 21.25
N LYS A 246 24.72 6.18 20.89
CA LYS A 246 24.16 7.43 21.41
C LYS A 246 22.66 7.57 21.07
N GLU A 247 22.27 7.21 19.84
CA GLU A 247 20.88 7.25 19.42
C GLU A 247 20.03 6.22 20.19
N VAL A 248 20.57 5.01 20.41
CA VAL A 248 19.90 3.95 21.18
C VAL A 248 19.79 4.33 22.67
N ASP A 249 20.81 4.97 23.24
CA ASP A 249 20.74 5.46 24.63
C ASP A 249 19.64 6.53 24.78
N THR A 250 19.53 7.45 23.84
CA THR A 250 18.42 8.43 23.81
C THR A 250 17.06 7.74 23.71
N LEU A 251 16.93 6.72 22.85
CA LEU A 251 15.71 5.93 22.73
C LEU A 251 15.37 5.20 24.04
N ARG A 252 16.37 4.61 24.70
CA ARG A 252 16.21 3.95 26.00
C ARG A 252 15.65 4.94 27.02
N ASP A 253 16.23 6.13 27.12
CA ASP A 253 15.83 7.14 28.11
C ASP A 253 14.39 7.64 27.83
N ASP A 254 14.03 7.87 26.57
CA ASP A 254 12.66 8.20 26.17
C ASP A 254 11.64 7.09 26.52
N ILE A 255 12.02 5.82 26.36
CA ILE A 255 11.17 4.67 26.76
C ILE A 255 11.02 4.62 28.28
N ILE A 256 12.08 4.88 29.05
CA ILE A 256 12.04 4.93 30.51
C ILE A 256 11.13 6.06 30.97
N ASP A 257 11.27 7.26 30.42
CA ASP A 257 10.42 8.43 30.75
C ASP A 257 8.95 8.12 30.48
N ARG A 258 8.64 7.50 29.35
CA ARG A 258 7.28 7.04 29.02
C ARG A 258 6.79 6.02 30.07
N GLY A 259 7.61 5.05 30.44
CA GLY A 259 7.27 4.04 31.45
C GLY A 259 7.00 4.63 32.84
N VAL A 260 7.82 5.59 33.27
CA VAL A 260 7.62 6.31 34.55
C VAL A 260 6.28 7.08 34.55
N GLN A 261 5.94 7.78 33.46
CA GLN A 261 4.66 8.46 33.35
C GLN A 261 3.48 7.49 33.30
N GLN A 262 3.63 6.35 32.63
CA GLN A 262 2.63 5.28 32.61
C GLN A 262 2.35 4.75 34.03
N ALA A 263 3.39 4.51 34.81
CA ALA A 263 3.25 4.06 36.19
C ALA A 263 2.61 5.11 37.12
N ARG A 264 2.92 6.40 36.90
CA ARG A 264 2.39 7.50 37.72
C ARG A 264 0.89 7.72 37.54
N TYR A 265 0.37 7.53 36.33
CA TYR A 265 -1.05 7.74 35.99
C TYR A 265 -1.71 6.43 35.59
N PHE A 266 -1.87 5.51 36.54
CA PHE A 266 -2.47 4.20 36.28
C PHE A 266 -4.01 4.25 36.47
N PRO A 267 -4.83 4.39 35.41
CA PRO A 267 -6.29 4.53 35.53
C PRO A 267 -6.98 3.42 36.32
N PRO A 268 -6.54 2.13 36.24
CA PRO A 268 -7.12 1.06 37.05
C PRO A 268 -7.03 1.26 38.58
N LEU A 269 -6.12 2.12 39.07
CA LEU A 269 -6.02 2.43 40.49
C LEU A 269 -7.34 3.03 41.04
N ILE A 270 -7.99 3.91 40.27
CA ILE A 270 -9.26 4.52 40.64
C ILE A 270 -10.35 3.46 40.78
N LEU A 271 -10.38 2.48 39.85
CA LEU A 271 -11.30 1.36 39.92
C LEU A 271 -11.02 0.48 41.14
N SER A 272 -9.75 0.20 41.46
CA SER A 272 -9.35 -0.55 42.65
C SER A 272 -9.81 0.16 43.93
N LEU A 273 -9.67 1.49 44.02
CA LEU A 273 -10.20 2.28 45.12
C LEU A 273 -11.74 2.21 45.23
N SER A 274 -12.42 2.26 44.07
CA SER A 274 -13.88 2.08 44.03
C SER A 274 -14.30 0.70 44.53
N ILE A 275 -13.63 -0.36 44.12
CA ILE A 275 -13.88 -1.73 44.58
C ILE A 275 -13.62 -1.83 46.09
N THR A 276 -12.52 -1.28 46.61
CA THR A 276 -12.20 -1.28 48.05
C THR A 276 -13.27 -0.54 48.86
N ALA A 277 -13.71 0.61 48.36
CA ALA A 277 -14.80 1.36 48.99
C ALA A 277 -16.13 0.59 48.96
N ALA A 278 -16.42 -0.12 47.85
CA ALA A 278 -17.61 -0.95 47.75
C ALA A 278 -17.57 -2.13 48.73
N ILE A 279 -16.41 -2.77 48.92
CA ILE A 279 -16.22 -3.81 49.93
C ILE A 279 -16.48 -3.24 51.33
N GLY A 280 -15.89 -2.10 51.66
CA GLY A 280 -16.09 -1.44 52.95
C GLY A 280 -17.56 -1.12 53.24
N LEU A 281 -18.28 -0.53 52.26
CA LEU A 281 -19.71 -0.28 52.36
C LEU A 281 -20.53 -1.56 52.44
N SER A 282 -20.17 -2.60 51.70
CA SER A 282 -20.85 -3.89 51.78
C SER A 282 -20.73 -4.51 53.18
N VAL A 283 -19.52 -4.50 53.76
CA VAL A 283 -19.33 -4.96 55.16
C VAL A 283 -20.16 -4.15 56.13
N TRP A 284 -20.21 -2.80 56.00
CA TRP A 284 -21.03 -1.96 56.84
C TRP A 284 -22.53 -2.29 56.71
N PHE A 285 -23.07 -2.47 55.51
CA PHE A 285 -24.45 -2.86 55.28
C PHE A 285 -24.77 -4.27 55.83
N ILE A 286 -23.83 -5.21 55.75
CA ILE A 286 -23.99 -6.54 56.39
C ILE A 286 -24.09 -6.42 57.90
N THR A 287 -23.25 -5.61 58.57
CA THR A 287 -23.32 -5.40 60.03
C THR A 287 -24.61 -4.72 60.48
N GLN A 288 -25.25 -3.95 59.60
CA GLN A 288 -26.56 -3.36 59.86
C GLN A 288 -27.73 -4.31 59.54
N GLY A 289 -27.45 -5.51 59.04
CA GLY A 289 -28.52 -6.47 58.68
C GLY A 289 -29.34 -6.08 57.44
N VAL A 290 -28.86 -5.12 56.63
CA VAL A 290 -29.59 -4.56 55.47
C VAL A 290 -29.15 -5.23 54.16
N MET A 291 -28.12 -6.07 54.20
CA MET A 291 -27.54 -6.75 53.05
C MET A 291 -26.99 -8.11 53.43
N THR A 292 -27.14 -9.11 52.55
CA THR A 292 -26.57 -10.45 52.77
C THR A 292 -25.11 -10.52 52.33
N GLY A 293 -24.39 -11.55 52.78
CA GLY A 293 -23.02 -11.81 52.30
C GLY A 293 -22.94 -12.17 50.83
N GLY A 294 -23.98 -12.89 50.35
CA GLY A 294 -24.10 -13.24 48.93
C GLY A 294 -24.32 -12.02 48.03
N GLU A 295 -25.20 -11.09 48.45
CA GLU A 295 -25.38 -9.82 47.73
C GLU A 295 -24.08 -9.02 47.64
N ALA A 296 -23.27 -9.02 48.70
CA ALA A 296 -21.94 -8.40 48.67
C ALA A 296 -21.02 -9.04 47.65
N ILE A 297 -21.00 -10.37 47.55
CA ILE A 297 -20.23 -11.11 46.58
C ILE A 297 -20.69 -10.78 45.15
N ILE A 298 -21.98 -10.70 44.89
CA ILE A 298 -22.54 -10.34 43.58
C ILE A 298 -22.07 -8.94 43.16
N ILE A 299 -22.24 -7.94 44.03
CA ILE A 299 -21.88 -6.54 43.73
C ILE A 299 -20.38 -6.39 43.48
N ASN A 300 -19.54 -6.90 44.40
CA ASN A 300 -18.10 -6.78 44.28
C ASN A 300 -17.56 -7.62 43.13
N GLY A 301 -18.14 -8.79 42.87
CA GLY A 301 -17.83 -9.63 41.70
C GLY A 301 -18.16 -8.92 40.39
N ALA A 302 -19.27 -8.21 40.29
CA ALA A 302 -19.62 -7.39 39.12
C ALA A 302 -18.65 -6.23 38.91
N LEU A 303 -18.23 -5.53 40.00
CA LEU A 303 -17.22 -4.47 39.90
C LEU A 303 -15.83 -5.00 39.46
N ILE A 304 -15.41 -6.16 39.94
CA ILE A 304 -14.16 -6.79 39.57
C ILE A 304 -14.15 -7.10 38.06
N GLN A 305 -15.27 -7.47 37.45
CA GLN A 305 -15.35 -7.72 36.02
C GLN A 305 -15.05 -6.48 35.16
N LEU A 306 -15.18 -5.27 35.72
CA LEU A 306 -14.81 -4.02 35.03
C LEU A 306 -13.30 -3.80 34.97
N TYR A 307 -12.48 -4.57 35.70
CA TYR A 307 -11.04 -4.35 35.76
C TYR A 307 -10.37 -4.56 34.41
N ASN A 308 -10.67 -5.65 33.72
CA ASN A 308 -10.06 -6.01 32.44
C ASN A 308 -10.41 -4.99 31.33
N PRO A 309 -11.69 -4.62 31.09
CA PRO A 309 -12.03 -3.56 30.14
C PRO A 309 -11.35 -2.22 30.47
N THR A 310 -11.29 -1.85 31.74
CA THR A 310 -10.65 -0.61 32.20
C THR A 310 -9.16 -0.58 31.91
N TYR A 311 -8.47 -1.71 32.11
CA TYR A 311 -7.04 -1.85 31.81
C TYR A 311 -6.77 -1.74 30.30
N MET A 312 -7.59 -2.39 29.47
CA MET A 312 -7.40 -2.48 28.02
C MET A 312 -7.85 -1.24 27.25
N ILE A 313 -8.67 -0.35 27.85
CA ILE A 313 -9.29 0.77 27.13
C ILE A 313 -8.28 1.68 26.42
N SER A 314 -7.15 1.96 27.06
CA SER A 314 -6.11 2.83 26.48
C SER A 314 -5.49 2.21 25.21
N TRP A 315 -5.26 0.89 25.24
CA TRP A 315 -4.72 0.16 24.10
C TRP A 315 -5.73 0.06 22.95
N VAL A 316 -6.99 -0.22 23.27
CA VAL A 316 -8.08 -0.29 22.28
C VAL A 316 -8.30 1.06 21.59
N LEU A 317 -8.31 2.17 22.36
CA LEU A 317 -8.40 3.51 21.79
C LEU A 317 -7.21 3.81 20.86
N PHE A 318 -6.00 3.42 21.24
CA PHE A 318 -4.82 3.57 20.39
C PHE A 318 -4.98 2.80 19.07
N LEU A 319 -5.37 1.52 19.13
CA LEU A 319 -5.62 0.70 17.92
C LEU A 319 -6.69 1.33 17.01
N THR A 320 -7.78 1.81 17.61
CA THR A 320 -8.88 2.44 16.86
C THR A 320 -8.41 3.71 16.14
N HIS A 321 -7.65 4.57 16.84
CA HIS A 321 -7.05 5.75 16.21
C HIS A 321 -6.12 5.41 15.05
N MET A 322 -5.25 4.42 15.24
CA MET A 322 -4.33 3.96 14.19
C MET A 322 -5.09 3.36 13.02
N GLY A 323 -6.13 2.56 13.27
CA GLY A 323 -6.96 1.96 12.23
C GLY A 323 -7.71 3.01 11.40
N ILE A 324 -8.29 4.03 12.05
CA ILE A 324 -8.95 5.15 11.37
C ILE A 324 -7.94 5.94 10.52
N ALA A 325 -6.75 6.20 11.06
CA ALA A 325 -5.68 6.89 10.33
C ALA A 325 -5.19 6.07 9.12
N GLY A 326 -5.04 4.75 9.26
CA GLY A 326 -4.72 3.83 8.16
C GLY A 326 -5.81 3.83 7.09
N ALA A 327 -7.08 3.72 7.48
CA ALA A 327 -8.21 3.80 6.57
C ALA A 327 -8.23 5.13 5.79
N LYS A 328 -7.93 6.25 6.46
CA LYS A 328 -7.85 7.57 5.82
C LYS A 328 -6.77 7.60 4.71
N ARG A 329 -5.59 7.02 4.97
CA ARG A 329 -4.52 6.96 3.96
C ARG A 329 -4.89 6.08 2.78
N ILE A 330 -5.41 4.87 3.03
CA ILE A 330 -5.85 3.92 2.00
C ILE A 330 -6.94 4.57 1.12
N ILE A 331 -7.99 5.13 1.72
CA ILE A 331 -9.07 5.82 0.99
C ILE A 331 -8.52 7.01 0.19
N GLY A 332 -7.60 7.78 0.77
CA GLY A 332 -6.96 8.91 0.10
C GLY A 332 -6.26 8.48 -1.19
N THR A 333 -5.50 7.38 -1.15
CA THR A 333 -4.85 6.81 -2.32
C THR A 333 -5.85 6.24 -3.33
N MET A 334 -6.89 5.53 -2.86
CA MET A 334 -7.91 4.95 -3.73
C MET A 334 -8.75 6.03 -4.45
N LYS A 335 -9.08 7.14 -3.76
CA LYS A 335 -9.87 8.26 -4.31
C LYS A 335 -9.05 9.23 -5.16
N GLU A 336 -7.73 9.08 -5.23
CA GLU A 336 -6.94 9.97 -6.09
C GLU A 336 -7.40 9.81 -7.54
N GLU A 337 -7.73 10.94 -8.20
CA GLU A 337 -8.35 10.96 -9.51
C GLU A 337 -7.49 10.29 -10.59
N GLU A 338 -8.13 9.55 -11.46
CA GLU A 338 -7.54 9.02 -12.68
C GLU A 338 -7.45 10.15 -13.73
N ILE A 339 -6.25 10.40 -14.22
CA ILE A 339 -6.01 11.47 -15.21
C ILE A 339 -6.34 10.97 -16.62
N ILE A 340 -6.23 9.66 -16.87
CA ILE A 340 -6.52 9.05 -18.16
C ILE A 340 -7.80 8.24 -18.04
N ILE A 341 -8.86 8.73 -18.70
CA ILE A 341 -10.18 8.09 -18.71
C ILE A 341 -10.50 7.69 -20.15
N GLU A 342 -10.89 6.44 -20.35
CA GLU A 342 -11.43 5.99 -21.63
C GLU A 342 -12.82 6.62 -21.87
N LYS A 343 -13.07 7.07 -23.11
CA LYS A 343 -14.38 7.54 -23.50
C LYS A 343 -15.37 6.37 -23.53
N PRO A 344 -16.65 6.57 -23.15
CA PRO A 344 -17.65 5.49 -23.20
C PRO A 344 -17.83 4.88 -24.60
N GLU A 345 -17.56 5.66 -25.65
CA GLU A 345 -17.65 5.27 -27.05
C GLU A 345 -16.28 5.00 -27.69
N ALA A 346 -15.26 4.62 -26.88
CA ALA A 346 -13.91 4.35 -27.37
C ALA A 346 -13.92 3.21 -28.41
N VAL A 347 -13.22 3.44 -29.53
CA VAL A 347 -13.15 2.52 -30.66
C VAL A 347 -12.07 1.48 -30.42
N ILE A 348 -12.35 0.23 -30.80
CA ILE A 348 -11.34 -0.83 -30.83
C ILE A 348 -10.53 -0.69 -32.11
N LEU A 349 -9.21 -0.60 -32.00
CA LEU A 349 -8.29 -0.50 -33.13
C LEU A 349 -8.03 -1.89 -33.70
N GLU A 350 -8.58 -2.19 -34.87
CA GLU A 350 -8.38 -3.43 -35.62
C GLU A 350 -7.47 -3.20 -36.84
N ASP A 351 -6.79 -4.24 -37.32
CA ASP A 351 -5.94 -4.25 -38.54
C ASP A 351 -4.96 -3.08 -38.67
N VAL A 352 -4.14 -2.88 -37.66
CA VAL A 352 -3.18 -1.77 -37.57
C VAL A 352 -2.13 -1.84 -38.68
N LYS A 353 -2.03 -0.76 -39.47
CA LYS A 353 -0.99 -0.56 -40.49
C LYS A 353 0.27 0.09 -39.93
N GLY A 354 0.10 0.92 -38.89
CA GLY A 354 1.18 1.59 -38.19
C GLY A 354 1.55 2.97 -38.76
N VAL A 355 0.61 3.70 -39.38
CA VAL A 355 0.77 5.12 -39.70
C VAL A 355 0.61 5.95 -38.46
N ILE A 356 1.63 6.74 -38.11
CA ILE A 356 1.60 7.58 -36.91
C ILE A 356 1.77 9.03 -37.31
N GLU A 357 0.90 9.90 -36.79
CA GLU A 357 0.93 11.33 -37.08
C GLU A 357 0.78 12.15 -35.81
N TYR A 358 1.74 13.05 -35.57
CA TYR A 358 1.70 14.06 -34.50
C TYR A 358 1.33 15.40 -35.13
N LYS A 359 0.27 16.05 -34.61
CA LYS A 359 -0.22 17.33 -35.08
C LYS A 359 -0.22 18.35 -33.96
N ASP A 360 0.71 19.28 -34.03
CA ASP A 360 0.86 20.41 -33.08
C ASP A 360 0.80 19.99 -31.61
N VAL A 361 1.54 18.92 -31.25
CA VAL A 361 1.47 18.32 -29.95
C VAL A 361 2.28 19.12 -28.94
N HIS A 362 1.62 19.51 -27.84
CA HIS A 362 2.20 20.16 -26.67
C HIS A 362 1.98 19.29 -25.43
N PHE A 363 3.00 19.25 -24.55
CA PHE A 363 2.92 18.48 -23.32
C PHE A 363 3.86 18.99 -22.23
N SER A 364 3.38 19.01 -20.96
CA SER A 364 4.17 19.38 -19.79
C SER A 364 3.86 18.51 -18.57
N TYR A 365 4.88 17.89 -17.98
CA TYR A 365 4.75 17.15 -16.71
C TYR A 365 4.36 18.06 -15.54
N HIS A 366 4.66 19.36 -15.60
CA HIS A 366 4.35 20.30 -14.53
C HIS A 366 2.86 20.61 -14.42
N LYS A 367 2.15 20.75 -15.54
CA LYS A 367 0.69 20.95 -15.55
C LYS A 367 -0.05 19.78 -14.89
N LEU A 368 0.44 18.56 -15.06
CA LEU A 368 -0.08 17.37 -14.36
C LEU A 368 0.11 17.47 -12.84
N ARG A 369 1.24 18.04 -12.39
CA ARG A 369 1.54 18.22 -10.98
C ARG A 369 0.70 19.34 -10.33
N ASP A 370 0.44 20.41 -11.03
CA ASP A 370 -0.37 21.54 -10.56
C ASP A 370 -1.86 21.18 -10.47
N LYS A 371 -2.41 20.43 -11.43
CA LYS A 371 -3.76 19.85 -11.34
C LYS A 371 -3.92 18.99 -10.06
N LYS A 372 -2.88 18.24 -9.69
CA LYS A 372 -2.85 17.39 -8.49
C LYS A 372 -2.83 18.21 -7.19
N ILE A 373 -2.17 19.37 -7.16
CA ILE A 373 -2.11 20.26 -6.00
C ILE A 373 -3.43 20.97 -5.78
N THR A 374 -4.15 21.36 -6.85
CA THR A 374 -5.45 22.02 -6.78
C THR A 374 -6.54 21.07 -6.27
N SER A 375 -6.59 19.82 -6.73
CA SER A 375 -7.55 18.83 -6.24
C SER A 375 -7.34 18.45 -4.77
N LYS A 376 -6.10 18.55 -4.28
CA LYS A 376 -5.75 18.29 -2.87
C LYS A 376 -6.09 19.47 -1.94
N LYS A 377 -6.25 20.70 -2.45
CA LYS A 377 -6.55 21.92 -1.67
C LYS A 377 -8.04 22.09 -1.32
N GLU A 378 -8.96 21.45 -2.01
CA GLU A 378 -10.39 21.52 -1.68
C GLU A 378 -10.76 20.84 -0.33
N GLY A 379 -9.80 20.21 0.34
CA GLY A 379 -10.00 19.50 1.62
C GLY A 379 -9.26 20.06 2.85
N THR A 380 -8.41 21.10 2.74
CA THR A 380 -7.68 21.62 3.92
C THR A 380 -7.23 23.07 3.67
N GLU A 381 -7.74 23.98 4.47
CA GLU A 381 -7.21 25.37 4.54
C GLU A 381 -5.74 25.33 4.97
N SER A 382 -4.85 25.72 4.08
CA SER A 382 -3.45 25.97 4.40
C SER A 382 -2.94 27.18 3.63
N ILE A 383 -2.36 28.08 4.39
CA ILE A 383 -1.77 29.36 4.11
C ILE A 383 -0.96 29.35 2.81
N GLU A 384 -1.36 30.19 1.88
CA GLU A 384 -0.67 30.46 0.61
C GLU A 384 0.68 31.13 0.88
N GLN A 385 1.74 30.44 0.54
CA GLN A 385 2.98 31.11 0.15
C GLN A 385 3.00 31.14 -1.39
N GLU A 386 2.73 32.29 -1.96
CA GLU A 386 3.00 32.59 -3.37
C GLU A 386 4.48 32.30 -3.68
N LYS A 387 4.72 31.20 -4.40
CA LYS A 387 6.01 31.00 -5.07
C LYS A 387 6.01 31.81 -6.37
N PRO A 388 7.12 32.49 -6.70
CA PRO A 388 7.22 33.27 -7.93
C PRO A 388 6.94 32.38 -9.14
N GLU A 389 6.11 32.89 -10.06
CA GLU A 389 5.85 32.30 -11.39
C GLU A 389 7.15 32.25 -12.20
N THR A 390 7.95 31.23 -11.98
CA THR A 390 8.96 30.85 -12.97
C THR A 390 8.18 30.28 -14.16
N LYS A 391 8.24 30.91 -15.33
CA LYS A 391 7.73 30.35 -16.58
C LYS A 391 8.36 28.97 -16.80
N ILE A 392 7.65 27.94 -16.37
CA ILE A 392 8.07 26.55 -16.51
C ILE A 392 7.83 26.20 -17.98
N ARG A 393 8.90 25.88 -18.68
CA ARG A 393 8.87 25.56 -20.10
C ARG A 393 8.18 24.20 -20.29
N ASP A 394 7.33 24.10 -21.32
CA ASP A 394 6.72 22.83 -21.70
C ASP A 394 7.80 21.82 -22.08
N THR A 395 7.54 20.53 -21.81
CA THR A 395 8.46 19.43 -22.13
C THR A 395 8.53 19.19 -23.64
N LEU A 396 7.40 19.36 -24.33
CA LEU A 396 7.27 19.30 -25.78
C LEU A 396 6.41 20.50 -26.26
N GLU A 397 6.86 21.17 -27.33
CA GLU A 397 6.19 22.34 -27.92
C GLU A 397 6.06 22.16 -29.43
N GLY A 398 4.81 22.09 -29.95
CA GLY A 398 4.50 22.10 -31.37
C GLY A 398 5.13 20.93 -32.16
N ILE A 399 5.04 19.72 -31.63
CA ILE A 399 5.62 18.54 -32.27
C ILE A 399 4.76 18.14 -33.46
N ASN A 400 5.37 18.16 -34.67
CA ASN A 400 4.73 17.84 -35.94
C ASN A 400 5.57 16.87 -36.75
N PHE A 401 5.06 15.66 -37.01
CA PHE A 401 5.64 14.71 -37.98
C PHE A 401 4.63 13.62 -38.33
N LYS A 402 4.89 12.92 -39.44
CA LYS A 402 4.10 11.79 -39.93
C LYS A 402 5.03 10.66 -40.37
N THR A 403 4.65 9.40 -40.08
CA THR A 403 5.36 8.20 -40.51
C THR A 403 4.55 7.42 -41.53
N GLN A 404 5.24 6.53 -42.26
CA GLN A 404 4.60 5.54 -43.12
C GLN A 404 4.66 4.14 -42.45
N PRO A 405 3.81 3.19 -42.85
CA PRO A 405 3.91 1.81 -42.36
C PRO A 405 5.30 1.23 -42.64
N GLY A 406 5.91 0.62 -41.65
CA GLY A 406 7.24 0.02 -41.77
C GLY A 406 8.41 1.00 -41.63
N ASP A 407 8.17 2.27 -41.34
CA ASP A 407 9.25 3.24 -41.14
C ASP A 407 10.04 2.96 -39.85
N ILE A 408 11.37 3.05 -39.95
CA ILE A 408 12.26 3.13 -38.82
C ILE A 408 12.54 4.60 -38.54
N VAL A 409 12.02 5.11 -37.40
CA VAL A 409 12.12 6.52 -36.98
C VAL A 409 13.15 6.63 -35.87
N ALA A 410 14.29 7.26 -36.11
CA ALA A 410 15.30 7.54 -35.09
C ALA A 410 15.04 8.89 -34.42
N ILE A 411 14.94 8.90 -33.07
CA ILE A 411 14.76 10.12 -32.27
C ILE A 411 16.09 10.46 -31.61
N LEU A 412 16.65 11.63 -31.92
CA LEU A 412 17.95 12.11 -31.47
C LEU A 412 17.82 13.39 -30.68
N GLY A 413 18.78 13.65 -29.83
CA GLY A 413 18.88 14.90 -29.07
C GLY A 413 19.56 14.71 -27.70
N PRO A 414 19.90 15.80 -27.00
CA PRO A 414 20.53 15.74 -25.69
C PRO A 414 19.61 15.12 -24.62
N THR A 415 20.18 14.71 -23.50
CA THR A 415 19.39 14.20 -22.36
C THR A 415 18.42 15.27 -21.86
N GLY A 416 17.17 14.85 -21.56
CA GLY A 416 16.14 15.77 -21.07
C GLY A 416 15.47 16.64 -22.14
N CYS A 417 15.70 16.41 -23.46
CA CYS A 417 15.03 17.19 -24.53
C CYS A 417 13.63 16.69 -24.91
N GLY A 418 13.11 15.61 -24.30
CA GLY A 418 11.76 15.08 -24.55
C GLY A 418 11.67 13.83 -25.43
N LYS A 419 12.78 13.12 -25.72
CA LYS A 419 12.78 11.90 -26.56
C LYS A 419 11.83 10.83 -26.04
N SER A 420 12.03 10.38 -24.80
CA SER A 420 11.19 9.35 -24.18
C SER A 420 9.76 9.84 -23.91
N THR A 421 9.54 11.16 -23.86
CA THR A 421 8.19 11.72 -23.72
C THR A 421 7.36 11.48 -24.98
N ILE A 422 7.92 11.67 -26.19
CA ILE A 422 7.24 11.36 -27.45
C ILE A 422 6.75 9.91 -27.44
N THR A 423 7.60 8.97 -27.10
CA THR A 423 7.23 7.55 -27.12
C THR A 423 6.23 7.17 -26.02
N LYS A 424 6.32 7.78 -24.86
CA LYS A 424 5.33 7.60 -23.78
C LYS A 424 3.95 8.16 -24.12
N LEU A 425 3.89 9.28 -24.85
CA LEU A 425 2.64 9.84 -25.35
C LEU A 425 2.01 8.94 -26.43
N LEU A 426 2.80 8.31 -27.30
CA LEU A 426 2.28 7.37 -28.30
C LEU A 426 1.60 6.16 -27.65
N ALA A 427 2.16 5.63 -26.57
CA ALA A 427 1.56 4.55 -25.79
C ALA A 427 0.42 5.02 -24.86
N ARG A 428 0.02 6.29 -24.97
CA ARG A 428 -0.96 6.96 -24.12
C ARG A 428 -0.73 6.65 -22.62
N MET A 429 0.53 6.79 -22.19
CA MET A 429 0.87 6.77 -20.75
C MET A 429 0.48 8.12 -20.10
N TYR A 430 0.35 9.16 -20.92
CA TYR A 430 -0.14 10.51 -20.59
C TYR A 430 -0.97 11.02 -21.75
N ASP A 431 -1.96 11.87 -21.47
CA ASP A 431 -2.69 12.62 -22.48
C ASP A 431 -1.95 13.93 -22.81
N VAL A 432 -2.05 14.40 -24.05
CA VAL A 432 -1.45 15.65 -24.50
C VAL A 432 -2.17 16.87 -23.91
N ASP A 433 -1.47 17.99 -23.71
CA ASP A 433 -2.08 19.25 -23.25
C ASP A 433 -2.86 19.94 -24.38
N SER A 434 -2.34 19.88 -25.61
CA SER A 434 -2.99 20.34 -26.84
C SER A 434 -2.40 19.65 -28.06
N GLY A 435 -3.09 19.73 -29.19
CA GLY A 435 -2.77 18.99 -30.40
C GLY A 435 -3.34 17.56 -30.35
N GLU A 436 -2.96 16.72 -31.30
CA GLU A 436 -3.46 15.36 -31.42
C GLU A 436 -2.39 14.38 -31.91
N ILE A 437 -2.48 13.12 -31.45
CA ILE A 437 -1.68 12.00 -31.92
C ILE A 437 -2.61 11.00 -32.59
N LEU A 438 -2.34 10.68 -33.83
CA LEU A 438 -3.15 9.77 -34.63
C LEU A 438 -2.40 8.47 -34.88
N VAL A 439 -3.10 7.35 -34.77
CA VAL A 439 -2.66 6.03 -35.23
C VAL A 439 -3.65 5.57 -36.30
N ASP A 440 -3.16 5.36 -37.51
CA ASP A 440 -3.95 5.01 -38.70
C ASP A 440 -5.16 5.96 -38.94
N GLY A 441 -5.00 7.25 -38.58
CA GLY A 441 -6.01 8.29 -38.72
C GLY A 441 -6.97 8.44 -37.56
N TYR A 442 -6.94 7.53 -36.57
CA TYR A 442 -7.73 7.64 -35.34
C TYR A 442 -6.95 8.36 -34.24
N ASN A 443 -7.58 9.30 -33.55
CA ASN A 443 -6.96 9.94 -32.37
C ASN A 443 -6.81 8.90 -31.25
N ILE A 444 -5.62 8.79 -30.66
CA ILE A 444 -5.36 7.82 -29.58
C ILE A 444 -6.26 8.03 -28.35
N GLN A 445 -6.83 9.23 -28.16
CA GLN A 445 -7.77 9.52 -27.08
C GLN A 445 -9.17 8.91 -27.33
N ASP A 446 -9.49 8.57 -28.58
CA ASP A 446 -10.75 7.95 -28.98
C ASP A 446 -10.66 6.42 -29.05
N LEU A 447 -9.48 5.86 -28.80
CA LEU A 447 -9.23 4.42 -28.81
C LEU A 447 -9.31 3.81 -27.39
N THR A 448 -9.70 2.53 -27.32
CA THR A 448 -9.55 1.78 -26.08
C THR A 448 -8.06 1.58 -25.78
N LEU A 449 -7.66 1.76 -24.51
CA LEU A 449 -6.26 1.60 -24.09
C LEU A 449 -5.73 0.21 -24.38
N GLU A 450 -6.58 -0.81 -24.22
CA GLU A 450 -6.24 -2.20 -24.47
C GLU A 450 -5.88 -2.41 -25.93
N SER A 451 -6.72 -1.99 -26.89
CA SER A 451 -6.47 -2.17 -28.31
C SER A 451 -5.27 -1.37 -28.81
N LEU A 452 -5.07 -0.15 -28.30
CA LEU A 452 -3.91 0.67 -28.61
C LEU A 452 -2.62 0.01 -28.13
N ARG A 453 -2.56 -0.35 -26.83
CA ARG A 453 -1.34 -0.89 -26.20
C ARG A 453 -0.99 -2.30 -26.68
N LYS A 454 -1.96 -3.13 -27.03
CA LYS A 454 -1.74 -4.44 -27.62
C LYS A 454 -0.96 -4.37 -28.96
N ASN A 455 -1.12 -3.27 -29.69
CA ASN A 455 -0.43 -3.02 -30.94
C ASN A 455 0.90 -2.28 -30.79
N ILE A 456 1.27 -1.87 -29.56
CA ILE A 456 2.52 -1.15 -29.26
C ILE A 456 3.40 -1.99 -28.34
N GLY A 457 4.54 -2.44 -28.83
CA GLY A 457 5.58 -3.08 -28.02
C GLY A 457 6.59 -2.04 -27.54
N VAL A 458 7.01 -2.13 -26.27
CA VAL A 458 8.02 -1.23 -25.69
C VAL A 458 9.16 -2.04 -25.13
N ILE A 459 10.39 -1.70 -25.54
CA ILE A 459 11.63 -2.19 -24.92
C ILE A 459 12.32 -0.98 -24.30
N GLU A 460 12.27 -0.91 -22.97
CA GLU A 460 12.85 0.19 -22.20
C GLU A 460 14.35 0.03 -22.00
N GLN A 461 15.04 1.14 -21.71
CA GLN A 461 16.45 1.18 -21.37
C GLN A 461 16.78 0.30 -20.16
N ASP A 462 16.01 0.46 -19.08
CA ASP A 462 16.12 -0.34 -17.85
C ASP A 462 15.12 -1.50 -17.91
N ILE A 463 15.59 -2.64 -18.40
CA ILE A 463 14.75 -3.82 -18.61
C ILE A 463 14.32 -4.41 -17.28
N PHE A 464 13.01 -4.43 -17.06
CA PHE A 464 12.40 -5.05 -15.91
C PHE A 464 12.00 -6.51 -16.20
N LEU A 465 12.48 -7.41 -15.34
CA LEU A 465 12.05 -8.81 -15.32
C LEU A 465 11.39 -9.13 -13.98
N PHE A 466 10.27 -9.85 -14.05
CA PHE A 466 9.55 -10.31 -12.87
C PHE A 466 10.30 -11.45 -12.18
N SER A 467 10.16 -11.57 -10.88
CA SER A 467 10.71 -12.66 -10.07
C SER A 467 9.93 -13.96 -10.27
N THR A 468 9.98 -14.48 -11.49
CA THR A 468 9.35 -15.72 -11.96
C THR A 468 10.30 -16.44 -12.90
N THR A 469 9.87 -17.48 -13.62
CA THR A 469 10.72 -18.20 -14.55
C THR A 469 11.06 -17.38 -15.81
N ILE A 470 12.13 -17.74 -16.53
CA ILE A 470 12.46 -17.14 -17.82
C ILE A 470 11.32 -17.31 -18.81
N LYS A 471 10.68 -18.49 -18.82
CA LYS A 471 9.50 -18.82 -19.62
C LYS A 471 8.35 -17.84 -19.39
N GLU A 472 7.96 -17.64 -18.13
CA GLU A 472 6.89 -16.71 -17.78
C GLU A 472 7.26 -15.25 -18.09
N ASN A 473 8.54 -14.87 -17.98
CA ASN A 473 8.99 -13.55 -18.39
C ASN A 473 8.87 -13.32 -19.89
N ILE A 474 9.14 -14.33 -20.73
CA ILE A 474 8.96 -14.24 -22.20
C ILE A 474 7.46 -14.15 -22.53
N LYS A 475 6.63 -14.96 -21.85
CA LYS A 475 5.20 -15.05 -22.09
C LYS A 475 4.42 -13.82 -21.60
N TYR A 476 5.00 -12.97 -20.77
CA TYR A 476 4.33 -11.87 -20.07
C TYR A 476 3.56 -10.88 -20.97
N GLY A 477 3.93 -10.77 -22.24
CA GLY A 477 3.31 -9.80 -23.18
C GLY A 477 2.04 -10.30 -23.90
N VAL A 478 1.53 -11.50 -23.59
CA VAL A 478 0.40 -12.10 -24.31
C VAL A 478 -0.61 -12.77 -23.36
N ASP A 479 -1.92 -12.58 -23.64
CA ASP A 479 -3.02 -13.14 -22.84
C ASP A 479 -3.53 -14.50 -23.35
N ARG A 480 -2.89 -15.04 -24.42
CA ARG A 480 -3.25 -16.35 -24.98
C ARG A 480 -2.38 -17.48 -24.43
N GLU A 481 -2.87 -18.70 -24.54
CA GLU A 481 -2.03 -19.86 -24.31
C GLU A 481 -0.93 -19.92 -25.37
N VAL A 482 0.29 -20.15 -24.94
CA VAL A 482 1.50 -20.23 -25.76
C VAL A 482 2.15 -21.57 -25.51
N SER A 483 2.48 -22.30 -26.59
CA SER A 483 3.17 -23.58 -26.47
C SER A 483 4.66 -23.39 -26.16
N ASP A 484 5.29 -24.41 -25.59
CA ASP A 484 6.71 -24.37 -25.27
C ASP A 484 7.58 -24.28 -26.52
N GLU A 485 7.14 -24.89 -27.63
CA GLU A 485 7.80 -24.83 -28.94
C GLU A 485 7.84 -23.39 -29.47
N GLU A 486 6.71 -22.66 -29.33
CA GLU A 486 6.59 -21.27 -29.75
C GLU A 486 7.52 -20.36 -28.92
N ILE A 487 7.59 -20.57 -27.61
CA ILE A 487 8.51 -19.83 -26.72
C ILE A 487 9.97 -20.07 -27.14
N VAL A 488 10.33 -21.31 -27.42
CA VAL A 488 11.68 -21.69 -27.87
C VAL A 488 12.00 -21.05 -29.23
N GLU A 489 11.06 -21.01 -30.16
CA GLU A 489 11.20 -20.37 -31.46
C GLU A 489 11.55 -18.89 -31.33
N TYR A 490 10.75 -18.13 -30.55
CA TYR A 490 11.02 -16.70 -30.35
C TYR A 490 12.26 -16.44 -29.52
N ALA A 491 12.58 -17.32 -28.56
CA ALA A 491 13.84 -17.23 -27.83
C ALA A 491 15.06 -17.45 -28.75
N LYS A 492 14.98 -18.33 -29.75
CA LYS A 492 16.02 -18.51 -30.79
C LYS A 492 16.11 -17.28 -31.68
N ALA A 493 14.97 -16.72 -32.11
CA ALA A 493 14.94 -15.49 -32.91
C ALA A 493 15.60 -14.32 -32.15
N ALA A 494 15.39 -14.24 -30.83
CA ALA A 494 16.01 -13.25 -29.96
C ALA A 494 17.46 -13.59 -29.55
N GLN A 495 18.06 -14.65 -30.06
CA GLN A 495 19.39 -15.12 -29.67
C GLN A 495 19.50 -15.42 -28.15
N ALA A 496 18.39 -15.81 -27.53
CA ALA A 496 18.32 -16.07 -26.09
C ALA A 496 18.44 -17.57 -25.76
N HIS A 497 18.04 -18.46 -26.67
CA HIS A 497 17.95 -19.90 -26.43
C HIS A 497 19.26 -20.51 -25.90
N ASP A 498 20.38 -20.21 -26.51
CA ASP A 498 21.66 -20.84 -26.19
C ASP A 498 22.09 -20.57 -24.75
N PHE A 499 21.97 -19.31 -24.28
CA PHE A 499 22.33 -19.00 -22.89
C PHE A 499 21.30 -19.53 -21.90
N ILE A 500 20.01 -19.58 -22.27
CA ILE A 500 18.96 -20.16 -21.40
C ILE A 500 19.27 -21.63 -21.13
N MET A 501 19.70 -22.38 -22.15
CA MET A 501 20.06 -23.78 -22.04
C MET A 501 21.35 -24.03 -21.24
N THR A 502 22.14 -22.99 -20.93
CA THR A 502 23.28 -23.13 -20.00
C THR A 502 22.87 -23.19 -18.54
N PHE A 503 21.67 -22.77 -18.19
CA PHE A 503 21.14 -22.91 -16.83
C PHE A 503 20.66 -24.34 -16.58
N GLN A 504 20.80 -24.78 -15.34
CA GLN A 504 20.43 -26.15 -14.93
C GLN A 504 18.95 -26.46 -15.19
N GLU A 505 18.05 -25.47 -14.97
CA GLU A 505 16.61 -25.59 -15.14
C GLU A 505 16.13 -25.00 -16.49
N GLY A 506 17.03 -24.57 -17.36
CA GLY A 506 16.70 -24.01 -18.68
C GLY A 506 15.66 -22.88 -18.59
N TYR A 507 14.54 -23.02 -19.29
CA TYR A 507 13.44 -22.05 -19.32
C TYR A 507 12.69 -21.91 -17.97
N GLU A 508 12.73 -22.93 -17.11
CA GLU A 508 12.11 -22.90 -15.78
C GLU A 508 13.03 -22.24 -14.73
N THR A 509 14.20 -21.77 -15.13
CA THR A 509 15.12 -21.04 -14.24
C THR A 509 14.44 -19.79 -13.68
N LEU A 510 14.41 -19.67 -12.34
CA LEU A 510 13.87 -18.51 -11.64
C LEU A 510 14.79 -17.31 -11.82
N VAL A 511 14.21 -16.22 -12.29
CA VAL A 511 14.87 -14.91 -12.39
C VAL A 511 14.72 -14.19 -11.05
N GLY A 512 15.84 -13.84 -10.41
CA GLY A 512 15.81 -13.12 -9.14
C GLY A 512 15.16 -11.74 -9.26
N GLU A 513 14.96 -11.06 -8.13
CA GLU A 513 14.35 -9.75 -8.09
C GLU A 513 15.01 -8.78 -9.09
N ARG A 514 14.19 -8.19 -9.99
CA ARG A 514 14.64 -7.36 -11.12
C ARG A 514 15.71 -8.00 -12.02
N GLY A 515 15.75 -9.33 -12.07
CA GLY A 515 16.71 -10.05 -12.91
C GLY A 515 18.15 -9.99 -12.39
N VAL A 516 18.38 -9.87 -11.10
CA VAL A 516 19.74 -9.74 -10.51
C VAL A 516 20.67 -10.92 -10.88
N THR A 517 20.11 -12.06 -11.23
CA THR A 517 20.86 -13.27 -11.62
C THR A 517 21.35 -13.25 -13.07
N LEU A 518 20.89 -12.29 -13.90
CA LEU A 518 21.17 -12.22 -15.32
C LEU A 518 22.04 -11.01 -15.67
N SER A 519 22.92 -11.16 -16.69
CA SER A 519 23.67 -10.04 -17.24
C SER A 519 22.75 -9.07 -18.00
N GLY A 520 23.18 -7.82 -18.22
CA GLY A 520 22.41 -6.83 -18.98
C GLY A 520 22.03 -7.32 -20.38
N GLY A 521 22.96 -7.95 -21.11
CA GLY A 521 22.70 -8.51 -22.43
C GLY A 521 21.75 -9.72 -22.44
N GLN A 522 21.74 -10.53 -21.36
CA GLN A 522 20.78 -11.62 -21.20
C GLN A 522 19.37 -11.07 -20.96
N LYS A 523 19.21 -10.05 -20.08
CA LYS A 523 17.94 -9.36 -19.87
C LYS A 523 17.40 -8.77 -21.17
N GLN A 524 18.25 -8.11 -21.95
CA GLN A 524 17.86 -7.50 -23.21
C GLN A 524 17.33 -8.52 -24.22
N ARG A 525 17.99 -9.68 -24.36
CA ARG A 525 17.53 -10.75 -25.25
C ARG A 525 16.21 -11.38 -24.78
N ILE A 526 15.96 -11.49 -23.48
CA ILE A 526 14.66 -11.93 -22.95
C ILE A 526 13.57 -10.89 -23.28
N ALA A 527 13.85 -9.58 -23.14
CA ALA A 527 12.90 -8.53 -23.50
C ALA A 527 12.60 -8.52 -25.01
N ILE A 528 13.59 -8.77 -25.85
CA ILE A 528 13.40 -8.94 -27.30
C ILE A 528 12.53 -10.16 -27.59
N ALA A 529 12.76 -11.31 -26.93
CA ALA A 529 11.92 -12.51 -27.08
C ALA A 529 10.45 -12.24 -26.67
N ARG A 530 10.24 -11.48 -25.59
CA ARG A 530 8.91 -11.00 -25.17
C ARG A 530 8.24 -10.15 -26.27
N ALA A 531 8.99 -9.24 -26.88
CA ALA A 531 8.48 -8.38 -27.95
C ALA A 531 8.19 -9.17 -29.24
N PHE A 532 8.96 -10.20 -29.58
CA PHE A 532 8.66 -11.10 -30.68
C PHE A 532 7.35 -11.84 -30.47
N LEU A 533 7.17 -12.43 -29.28
CA LEU A 533 5.98 -13.20 -28.94
C LEU A 533 4.71 -12.34 -28.97
N ALA A 534 4.79 -11.10 -28.48
CA ALA A 534 3.69 -10.13 -28.52
C ALA A 534 3.34 -9.65 -29.94
N ASN A 535 4.29 -9.72 -30.88
CA ASN A 535 4.15 -9.37 -32.29
C ASN A 535 3.43 -8.02 -32.57
N PRO A 536 3.84 -6.91 -31.95
CA PRO A 536 3.19 -5.62 -32.12
C PRO A 536 3.47 -5.04 -33.52
N LYS A 537 2.55 -4.20 -34.04
CA LYS A 537 2.73 -3.46 -35.30
C LYS A 537 3.58 -2.21 -35.14
N ILE A 538 3.59 -1.65 -33.95
CA ILE A 538 4.40 -0.47 -33.60
C ILE A 538 5.37 -0.89 -32.50
N LEU A 539 6.65 -0.56 -32.67
CA LEU A 539 7.69 -0.92 -31.72
C LEU A 539 8.41 0.34 -31.22
N ILE A 540 8.57 0.45 -29.92
CA ILE A 540 9.33 1.52 -29.27
C ILE A 540 10.56 0.93 -28.61
N LEU A 541 11.73 1.45 -28.97
CA LEU A 541 13.03 1.00 -28.49
C LEU A 541 13.78 2.17 -27.86
N ASP A 542 14.08 2.08 -26.57
CA ASP A 542 15.00 3.01 -25.90
C ASP A 542 16.37 2.32 -25.76
N ASP A 543 17.23 2.50 -26.79
CA ASP A 543 18.54 1.84 -26.92
C ASP A 543 19.65 2.77 -26.42
N SER A 544 19.67 3.06 -25.15
CA SER A 544 20.81 3.72 -24.51
C SER A 544 21.85 2.67 -24.11
N ALA A 545 23.09 2.90 -24.52
CA ALA A 545 24.19 1.96 -24.41
C ALA A 545 24.44 1.48 -22.97
N SER A 546 24.15 0.21 -22.70
CA SER A 546 24.76 -0.51 -21.57
C SER A 546 26.14 -1.00 -21.99
N ALA A 547 27.11 -1.04 -21.08
CA ALA A 547 28.42 -1.61 -21.30
C ALA A 547 28.29 -3.15 -21.47
N ILE A 548 28.12 -3.59 -22.70
CA ILE A 548 27.98 -5.01 -23.10
C ILE A 548 29.21 -5.37 -23.90
N ASP A 549 29.67 -6.62 -23.77
CA ASP A 549 30.79 -7.14 -24.58
C ASP A 549 30.43 -7.20 -26.07
N ALA A 550 31.42 -7.01 -26.96
CA ALA A 550 31.21 -6.89 -28.39
C ALA A 550 30.51 -8.12 -29.03
N GLN A 551 30.77 -9.33 -28.53
CA GLN A 551 30.12 -10.55 -29.04
C GLN A 551 28.64 -10.62 -28.68
N THR A 552 28.30 -10.22 -27.48
CA THR A 552 26.89 -10.13 -27.04
C THR A 552 26.15 -9.00 -27.76
N GLU A 553 26.85 -7.89 -28.05
CA GLU A 553 26.30 -6.78 -28.83
C GLU A 553 25.93 -7.20 -30.25
N GLU A 554 26.79 -7.98 -30.92
CA GLU A 554 26.51 -8.53 -32.26
C GLU A 554 25.25 -9.42 -32.26
N LYS A 555 25.10 -10.30 -31.26
CA LYS A 555 23.90 -11.14 -31.10
C LYS A 555 22.64 -10.33 -30.89
N ILE A 556 22.71 -9.29 -30.05
CA ILE A 556 21.60 -8.37 -29.81
C ILE A 556 21.23 -7.63 -31.09
N GLN A 557 22.23 -7.13 -31.84
CA GLN A 557 21.98 -6.43 -33.09
C GLN A 557 21.28 -7.33 -34.11
N LYS A 558 21.72 -8.58 -34.24
CA LYS A 558 21.09 -9.57 -35.14
C LYS A 558 19.62 -9.85 -34.71
N ALA A 559 19.37 -10.01 -33.43
CA ALA A 559 18.02 -10.19 -32.92
C ALA A 559 17.14 -8.95 -33.20
N MET A 560 17.70 -7.76 -33.00
CA MET A 560 17.01 -6.50 -33.29
C MET A 560 16.67 -6.34 -34.75
N ASP A 561 17.60 -6.66 -35.64
CA ASP A 561 17.39 -6.58 -37.11
C ASP A 561 16.16 -7.42 -37.52
N ASN A 562 16.06 -8.64 -37.02
CA ASN A 562 14.89 -9.49 -37.25
C ASN A 562 13.58 -8.89 -36.67
N LEU A 563 13.66 -8.23 -35.49
CA LEU A 563 12.51 -7.63 -34.84
C LEU A 563 11.97 -6.41 -35.58
N LEU A 564 12.83 -5.66 -36.30
CA LEU A 564 12.45 -4.42 -36.98
C LEU A 564 11.66 -4.67 -38.28
N GLU A 565 11.71 -5.85 -38.87
CA GLU A 565 11.06 -6.15 -40.16
C GLU A 565 9.53 -6.03 -40.08
N ASN A 566 8.93 -5.38 -41.07
CA ASN A 566 7.47 -5.22 -41.21
C ASN A 566 6.76 -4.51 -40.06
N ARG A 567 7.45 -3.65 -39.27
CA ARG A 567 6.91 -2.87 -38.19
C ARG A 567 7.28 -1.40 -38.29
N THR A 568 6.40 -0.51 -37.86
CA THR A 568 6.76 0.90 -37.64
C THR A 568 7.50 1.03 -36.31
N VAL A 569 8.74 1.52 -36.37
CA VAL A 569 9.64 1.47 -35.21
C VAL A 569 10.11 2.87 -34.82
N PHE A 570 10.01 3.19 -33.53
CA PHE A 570 10.61 4.37 -32.92
C PHE A 570 11.83 3.96 -32.11
N ILE A 571 13.00 4.47 -32.47
CA ILE A 571 14.25 4.14 -31.78
C ILE A 571 14.88 5.39 -31.20
N ILE A 572 15.07 5.40 -29.87
CA ILE A 572 15.89 6.40 -29.19
C ILE A 572 17.30 5.81 -29.11
N THR A 573 18.25 6.31 -29.91
CA THR A 573 19.60 5.72 -29.97
C THR A 573 20.66 6.77 -30.23
N HIS A 574 21.90 6.44 -29.86
CA HIS A 574 23.11 7.19 -30.26
C HIS A 574 24.01 6.37 -31.17
N ARG A 575 23.60 5.17 -31.59
CA ARG A 575 24.38 4.25 -32.44
C ARG A 575 24.28 4.65 -33.91
N LEU A 576 25.43 4.99 -34.52
CA LEU A 576 25.50 5.45 -35.92
C LEU A 576 24.97 4.41 -36.92
N ALA A 577 25.22 3.12 -36.68
CA ALA A 577 24.72 2.04 -37.55
C ALA A 577 23.19 2.02 -37.63
N THR A 578 22.50 2.15 -36.51
CA THR A 578 21.03 2.21 -36.45
C THR A 578 20.48 3.49 -37.08
N ILE A 579 21.14 4.64 -36.82
CA ILE A 579 20.72 5.94 -37.36
C ILE A 579 20.82 5.97 -38.90
N LYS A 580 21.88 5.38 -39.49
CA LYS A 580 22.02 5.30 -40.94
C LYS A 580 20.93 4.46 -41.63
N ARG A 581 20.36 3.50 -40.92
CA ARG A 581 19.24 2.65 -41.42
C ARG A 581 17.87 3.28 -41.26
N ALA A 582 17.75 4.35 -40.49
CA ALA A 582 16.48 5.00 -40.23
C ALA A 582 15.92 5.67 -41.51
N ASN A 583 14.65 5.37 -41.84
CA ASN A 583 13.90 6.02 -42.91
C ASN A 583 13.63 7.47 -42.61
N LYS A 584 13.47 7.78 -41.30
CA LYS A 584 13.23 9.12 -40.80
C LYS A 584 14.01 9.38 -39.52
N ILE A 585 14.65 10.53 -39.45
CA ILE A 585 15.38 10.99 -38.27
C ILE A 585 14.68 12.26 -37.75
N ILE A 586 14.43 12.32 -36.47
CA ILE A 586 13.84 13.48 -35.75
C ILE A 586 14.90 13.96 -34.76
N VAL A 587 15.33 15.20 -34.90
CA VAL A 587 16.28 15.82 -33.97
C VAL A 587 15.55 16.78 -33.04
N LEU A 588 15.57 16.43 -31.75
CA LEU A 588 14.92 17.21 -30.70
C LEU A 588 15.92 18.08 -29.96
N ARG A 589 15.54 19.32 -29.67
CA ARG A 589 16.31 20.23 -28.82
C ARG A 589 15.34 21.08 -28.01
N LYS A 590 15.45 21.00 -26.69
CA LYS A 590 14.63 21.76 -25.75
C LYS A 590 13.10 21.66 -26.04
N GLY A 591 12.58 20.49 -26.33
CA GLY A 591 11.16 20.26 -26.52
C GLY A 591 10.61 20.52 -27.93
N VAL A 592 11.44 20.98 -28.88
CA VAL A 592 11.03 21.25 -30.27
C VAL A 592 11.81 20.40 -31.25
N ILE A 593 11.19 20.10 -32.41
CA ILE A 593 11.88 19.46 -33.54
C ILE A 593 12.69 20.52 -34.27
N VAL A 594 14.03 20.42 -34.22
CA VAL A 594 14.94 21.35 -34.91
C VAL A 594 15.34 20.87 -36.30
N ALA A 595 15.26 19.57 -36.56
CA ALA A 595 15.49 19.00 -37.89
C ALA A 595 14.75 17.66 -38.04
N GLN A 596 14.29 17.35 -39.26
CA GLN A 596 13.72 16.05 -39.60
C GLN A 596 14.07 15.69 -41.06
N GLY A 597 14.36 14.40 -41.30
CA GLY A 597 14.71 13.90 -42.63
C GLY A 597 15.48 12.58 -42.55
N TYR A 598 16.19 12.21 -43.59
CA TYR A 598 17.08 11.05 -43.63
C TYR A 598 18.55 11.45 -43.45
N HIS A 599 19.40 10.49 -43.09
CA HIS A 599 20.81 10.70 -42.69
C HIS A 599 21.57 11.62 -43.64
N ASP A 600 21.62 11.27 -44.92
CA ASP A 600 22.46 11.97 -45.93
C ASP A 600 22.00 13.43 -46.16
N LYS A 601 20.68 13.69 -46.09
CA LYS A 601 20.13 15.03 -46.18
C LYS A 601 20.49 15.86 -44.97
N LEU A 602 20.24 15.33 -43.76
CA LEU A 602 20.50 16.06 -42.52
C LEU A 602 21.98 16.30 -42.28
N LEU A 603 22.85 15.39 -42.77
CA LEU A 603 24.30 15.58 -42.70
C LEU A 603 24.75 16.78 -43.52
N LYS A 604 24.07 17.12 -44.62
CA LYS A 604 24.37 18.25 -45.48
C LYS A 604 23.74 19.55 -45.01
N THR A 605 22.51 19.50 -44.46
CA THR A 605 21.69 20.69 -44.27
C THR A 605 21.53 21.12 -42.81
N SER A 606 21.72 20.24 -41.82
CA SER A 606 21.43 20.54 -40.41
C SER A 606 22.68 20.64 -39.54
N GLU A 607 22.95 21.83 -38.99
CA GLU A 607 24.00 22.04 -38.02
C GLU A 607 23.75 21.31 -36.69
N ASP A 608 22.49 21.32 -36.24
CA ASP A 608 22.10 20.63 -34.99
C ASP A 608 22.28 19.10 -35.10
N TYR A 609 21.98 18.53 -36.27
CA TYR A 609 22.28 17.11 -36.54
C TYR A 609 23.77 16.82 -36.53
N ARG A 610 24.60 17.67 -37.18
CA ARG A 610 26.07 17.52 -37.22
C ARG A 610 26.67 17.63 -35.82
N ARG A 611 26.14 18.46 -34.94
CA ARG A 611 26.62 18.56 -33.55
C ARG A 611 26.47 17.27 -32.76
N VAL A 612 25.48 16.44 -33.08
CA VAL A 612 25.32 15.11 -32.48
C VAL A 612 26.49 14.19 -32.84
N PHE A 613 27.03 14.33 -34.03
CA PHE A 613 28.13 13.48 -34.56
C PHE A 613 29.48 14.18 -34.62
N GLY A 614 29.54 15.49 -34.50
CA GLY A 614 30.66 16.35 -34.89
C GLY A 614 31.94 16.25 -34.06
N ARG A 615 32.03 15.34 -33.08
CA ARG A 615 33.30 15.04 -32.40
C ARG A 615 34.14 13.96 -33.08
N HIS A 616 33.63 13.30 -34.14
CA HIS A 616 34.23 12.12 -34.73
C HIS A 616 34.35 12.11 -36.27
N LEU A 617 33.97 13.19 -36.98
CA LEU A 617 34.01 13.24 -38.44
C LEU A 617 34.49 14.62 -38.93
N ASP A 618 35.51 14.65 -39.81
CA ASP A 618 35.82 15.80 -40.63
C ASP A 618 34.68 16.02 -41.63
N LEU A 619 33.73 16.90 -41.31
CA LEU A 619 32.54 17.12 -42.10
C LEU A 619 32.75 18.27 -43.09
N PRO A 620 32.34 18.13 -44.38
CA PRO A 620 32.39 19.22 -45.38
C PRO A 620 31.51 20.40 -44.93
N PRO A 621 31.73 21.63 -45.44
CA PRO A 621 30.91 22.80 -45.10
C PRO A 621 29.43 22.58 -45.44
N ILE A 622 28.54 23.30 -44.68
CA ILE A 622 27.10 23.18 -44.85
C ILE A 622 26.69 23.80 -46.19
N GLU A 623 25.99 23.04 -47.03
CA GLU A 623 25.38 23.57 -48.24
C GLU A 623 24.20 24.47 -47.84
N PRO A 624 24.13 25.76 -48.30
CA PRO A 624 22.95 26.61 -48.04
C PRO A 624 21.72 26.01 -48.74
N GLU A 625 20.57 26.00 -48.05
CA GLU A 625 19.29 25.65 -48.71
C GLU A 625 19.09 26.58 -49.93
N THR A 626 19.09 26.01 -51.12
CA THR A 626 18.61 26.71 -52.30
C THR A 626 17.12 26.96 -52.13
N VAL A 627 16.77 28.13 -51.59
CA VAL A 627 15.41 28.68 -51.68
C VAL A 627 15.12 28.77 -53.18
N GLY A 628 14.26 27.89 -53.69
CA GLY A 628 13.82 27.91 -55.06
C GLY A 628 13.20 29.29 -55.38
N SER A 629 13.97 30.15 -56.02
CA SER A 629 13.44 31.41 -56.57
C SER A 629 12.51 31.09 -57.73
N ALA A 630 11.23 31.04 -57.43
CA ALA A 630 10.20 31.23 -58.46
C ALA A 630 10.14 32.75 -58.81
N ALA A 631 11.15 33.22 -59.54
CA ALA A 631 11.05 34.50 -60.24
C ALA A 631 10.64 34.22 -61.67
N GLY A 632 9.30 34.11 -61.85
CA GLY A 632 8.68 34.26 -63.16
C GLY A 632 8.61 35.73 -63.53
N GLY A 633 9.55 36.19 -64.32
CA GLY A 633 9.43 37.47 -64.99
C GLY A 633 8.39 37.38 -66.13
N SER A 634 7.55 38.35 -66.24
CA SER A 634 6.96 38.77 -67.51
C SER A 634 6.80 40.26 -67.54
N LYS A 635 7.20 40.79 -68.62
CA LYS A 635 7.04 42.17 -69.03
C LYS A 635 5.62 42.72 -68.88
#